data_b2c881c8b6cee6da66e6b5ad5dd073b0
#
_entry.id   b2c881c8b6cee6da66e6b5ad5dd073b0
#
_cell.length_a   1.000
_cell.length_b   1.000
_cell.length_c   1.000
_cell.angle_alpha   90.00
_cell.angle_beta   90.00
_cell.angle_gamma   90.00
#
_symmetry.space_group_name_H-M   'P 1'
#
loop_
_entity.id
_entity.type
_entity.pdbx_description
1 polymer ?
#
loop_
_entity_poly.entity_id
_entity_poly.type
_entity_poly.pdbx_seq_one_letter_code
_entity_poly.pdbx_strand_id
1 'polypeptide(L)'
;MDQNTIETPLFATTRCALSAGVGASLERLVADYETWLRLDPHNARVLRAMGNHLLPRWQGSYDRLELEARRAASKTVHIWGAGGYTWTMFDAISLDANACARLDVEFFCDGLADIVRHCPDQNTVNLLAAYCASTLGASSTGQDEADFVRAQISAAAEWLVKDHMTELHPMVWAHAARGFDNALKVRCPKRFAAAGRADALRFLANLFQSELAAGHQVVFTGKGAEIQTA
;
A
#
# COMPACT_ATOMS: atom_id res chain seq x y z
N MET A 1 28.05 -32.07 -9.15
CA MET A 1 27.13 -31.66 -10.23
C MET A 1 26.51 -30.33 -9.78
N ASP A 2 27.15 -29.21 -10.12
CA ASP A 2 26.59 -27.90 -9.91
C ASP A 2 25.40 -27.70 -10.84
N GLN A 3 24.20 -27.91 -10.32
CA GLN A 3 23.02 -27.42 -11.00
C GLN A 3 23.00 -25.91 -10.85
N ASN A 4 23.50 -25.25 -11.87
CA ASN A 4 23.37 -23.81 -12.03
C ASN A 4 21.86 -23.51 -12.21
N THR A 5 21.11 -23.52 -11.10
CA THR A 5 19.68 -23.19 -11.11
C THR A 5 19.61 -21.70 -11.40
N ILE A 6 19.22 -21.33 -12.61
CA ILE A 6 19.01 -19.93 -12.98
C ILE A 6 17.87 -19.42 -12.10
N GLU A 7 18.21 -18.66 -11.05
CA GLU A 7 17.22 -17.97 -10.22
C GLU A 7 16.59 -16.84 -11.02
N THR A 8 15.28 -16.94 -11.23
CA THR A 8 14.49 -15.88 -11.85
C THR A 8 13.45 -15.35 -10.85
N PRO A 9 12.94 -14.12 -11.03
CA PRO A 9 11.86 -13.60 -10.18
C PRO A 9 10.65 -14.53 -10.10
N LEU A 10 10.30 -15.23 -11.19
CA LEU A 10 9.19 -16.18 -11.22
C LEU A 10 9.43 -17.37 -10.28
N PHE A 11 10.63 -17.97 -10.31
CA PHE A 11 10.97 -19.08 -9.41
C PHE A 11 11.05 -18.62 -7.96
N ALA A 12 11.59 -17.42 -7.70
CA ALA A 12 11.63 -16.84 -6.36
C ALA A 12 10.23 -16.62 -5.80
N THR A 13 9.31 -16.06 -6.59
CA THR A 13 7.89 -15.89 -6.23
C THR A 13 7.24 -17.21 -5.84
N THR A 14 7.40 -18.23 -6.69
CA THR A 14 6.81 -19.56 -6.45
C THR A 14 7.38 -20.18 -5.17
N ARG A 15 8.69 -20.03 -4.94
CA ARG A 15 9.36 -20.54 -3.73
C ARG A 15 8.82 -19.84 -2.47
N CYS A 16 8.68 -18.52 -2.47
CA CYS A 16 8.09 -17.79 -1.34
C CYS A 16 6.67 -18.27 -1.03
N ALA A 17 5.84 -18.46 -2.05
CA ALA A 17 4.47 -18.94 -1.87
C ALA A 17 4.44 -20.38 -1.30
N LEU A 18 5.31 -21.26 -1.79
CA LEU A 18 5.43 -22.64 -1.29
C LEU A 18 5.93 -22.66 0.15
N SER A 19 6.99 -21.91 0.47
CA SER A 19 7.56 -21.84 1.83
C SER A 19 6.51 -21.37 2.84
N ALA A 20 5.71 -20.37 2.49
CA ALA A 20 4.61 -19.91 3.32
C ALA A 20 3.50 -20.99 3.46
N GLY A 21 3.13 -21.64 2.35
CA GLY A 21 2.05 -22.65 2.32
C GLY A 21 2.37 -23.96 3.05
N VAL A 22 3.64 -24.37 3.09
CA VAL A 22 4.07 -25.61 3.79
C VAL A 22 4.51 -25.36 5.22
N GLY A 23 4.43 -24.12 5.70
CA GLY A 23 4.87 -23.78 7.05
C GLY A 23 6.38 -23.93 7.26
N ALA A 24 7.19 -23.50 6.29
CA ALA A 24 8.63 -23.48 6.43
C ALA A 24 9.06 -22.59 7.61
N SER A 25 10.28 -22.79 8.14
CA SER A 25 10.79 -21.92 9.21
C SER A 25 10.80 -20.45 8.77
N LEU A 26 10.66 -19.57 9.76
CA LEU A 26 10.62 -18.12 9.51
C LEU A 26 11.91 -17.62 8.86
N GLU A 27 13.06 -18.17 9.27
CA GLU A 27 14.37 -17.85 8.68
C GLU A 27 14.42 -18.22 7.19
N ARG A 28 13.87 -19.39 6.84
CA ARG A 28 13.79 -19.83 5.46
C ARG A 28 12.89 -18.92 4.64
N LEU A 29 11.72 -18.58 5.18
CA LEU A 29 10.77 -17.66 4.53
C LEU A 29 11.42 -16.30 4.24
N VAL A 30 12.07 -15.70 5.25
CA VAL A 30 12.76 -14.42 5.09
C VAL A 30 13.87 -14.52 4.03
N ALA A 31 14.69 -15.58 4.05
CA ALA A 31 15.76 -15.78 3.08
C ALA A 31 15.22 -15.91 1.63
N ASP A 32 14.08 -16.56 1.46
CA ASP A 32 13.42 -16.69 0.15
C ASP A 32 12.91 -15.31 -0.35
N TYR A 33 12.32 -14.49 0.54
CA TYR A 33 11.91 -13.12 0.21
C TYR A 33 13.09 -12.19 -0.08
N GLU A 34 14.19 -12.30 0.67
CA GLU A 34 15.42 -11.55 0.40
C GLU A 34 16.01 -11.90 -0.98
N THR A 35 15.93 -13.17 -1.36
CA THR A 35 16.35 -13.59 -2.70
C THR A 35 15.45 -12.99 -3.78
N TRP A 36 14.13 -13.02 -3.58
CA TRP A 36 13.21 -12.40 -4.54
C TRP A 36 13.43 -10.88 -4.63
N LEU A 37 13.58 -10.21 -3.49
CA LEU A 37 13.85 -8.77 -3.45
C LEU A 37 15.15 -8.39 -4.21
N ARG A 38 16.19 -9.20 -4.09
CA ARG A 38 17.44 -8.99 -4.82
C ARG A 38 17.28 -9.14 -6.35
N LEU A 39 16.41 -10.06 -6.78
CA LEU A 39 16.14 -10.32 -8.20
C LEU A 39 15.20 -9.29 -8.84
N ASP A 40 14.32 -8.68 -8.04
CA ASP A 40 13.29 -7.74 -8.51
C ASP A 40 13.05 -6.63 -7.46
N PRO A 41 14.05 -5.76 -7.23
CA PRO A 41 14.03 -4.81 -6.12
C PRO A 41 13.04 -3.65 -6.30
N HIS A 42 12.58 -3.40 -7.53
CA HIS A 42 11.58 -2.38 -7.85
C HIS A 42 10.13 -2.90 -7.70
N ASN A 43 9.94 -4.15 -7.33
CA ASN A 43 8.63 -4.76 -7.20
C ASN A 43 8.12 -4.67 -5.76
N ALA A 44 7.31 -3.66 -5.47
CA ALA A 44 6.71 -3.48 -4.14
C ALA A 44 5.89 -4.70 -3.65
N ARG A 45 5.41 -5.57 -4.55
CA ARG A 45 4.68 -6.78 -4.17
C ARG A 45 5.52 -7.75 -3.35
N VAL A 46 6.85 -7.76 -3.55
CA VAL A 46 7.78 -8.59 -2.75
C VAL A 46 7.67 -8.21 -1.29
N LEU A 47 7.78 -6.90 -1.00
CA LEU A 47 7.73 -6.34 0.35
C LEU A 47 6.35 -6.54 0.98
N ARG A 48 5.29 -6.25 0.25
CA ARG A 48 3.90 -6.44 0.69
C ARG A 48 3.60 -7.90 1.05
N ALA A 49 3.99 -8.83 0.19
CA ALA A 49 3.79 -10.26 0.44
C ALA A 49 4.62 -10.75 1.63
N MET A 50 5.86 -10.27 1.79
CA MET A 50 6.69 -10.57 2.95
C MET A 50 6.00 -10.12 4.24
N GLY A 51 5.57 -8.86 4.32
CA GLY A 51 4.88 -8.33 5.49
C GLY A 51 3.64 -9.12 5.87
N ASN A 52 2.83 -9.50 4.87
CA ASN A 52 1.65 -10.34 5.12
C ASN A 52 2.02 -11.71 5.71
N HIS A 53 3.07 -12.37 5.21
CA HIS A 53 3.50 -13.68 5.70
C HIS A 53 4.26 -13.63 7.02
N LEU A 54 4.70 -12.45 7.47
CA LEU A 54 5.29 -12.24 8.79
C LEU A 54 4.25 -12.01 9.90
N LEU A 55 2.97 -11.92 9.57
CA LEU A 55 1.90 -11.84 10.57
C LEU A 55 1.79 -13.13 11.40
N PRO A 56 1.35 -13.04 12.67
CA PRO A 56 1.20 -14.20 13.56
C PRO A 56 0.33 -15.34 12.97
N ARG A 57 -0.66 -15.01 12.16
CA ARG A 57 -1.51 -16.00 11.46
C ARG A 57 -0.73 -16.92 10.50
N TRP A 58 0.49 -16.54 10.10
CA TRP A 58 1.40 -17.31 9.23
C TRP A 58 2.69 -17.74 9.95
N GLN A 59 2.65 -17.87 11.29
CA GLN A 59 3.77 -18.27 12.15
C GLN A 59 4.82 -17.17 12.39
N GLY A 60 4.57 -15.93 11.97
CA GLY A 60 5.39 -14.78 12.30
C GLY A 60 5.10 -14.20 13.69
N SER A 61 5.60 -13.00 13.94
CA SER A 61 5.28 -12.19 15.10
C SER A 61 5.33 -10.70 14.74
N TYR A 62 4.68 -9.85 15.54
CA TYR A 62 4.71 -8.41 15.32
C TYR A 62 6.11 -7.85 15.43
N ASP A 63 6.91 -8.32 16.38
CA ASP A 63 8.30 -7.89 16.56
C ASP A 63 9.18 -8.30 15.37
N ARG A 64 8.93 -9.49 14.81
CA ARG A 64 9.64 -9.91 13.61
C ARG A 64 9.21 -9.14 12.38
N LEU A 65 7.92 -8.85 12.24
CA LEU A 65 7.40 -8.01 11.16
C LEU A 65 8.06 -6.62 11.19
N GLU A 66 8.09 -5.98 12.35
CA GLU A 66 8.73 -4.67 12.54
C GLU A 66 10.23 -4.72 12.19
N LEU A 67 10.96 -5.72 12.71
CA LEU A 67 12.38 -5.90 12.44
C LEU A 67 12.65 -6.05 10.92
N GLU A 68 11.89 -6.90 10.23
CA GLU A 68 12.10 -7.14 8.79
C GLU A 68 11.64 -5.95 7.95
N ALA A 69 10.62 -5.21 8.36
CA ALA A 69 10.20 -3.98 7.70
C ALA A 69 11.31 -2.91 7.74
N ARG A 70 11.97 -2.72 8.90
CA ARG A 70 13.12 -1.80 9.00
C ARG A 70 14.33 -2.29 8.21
N ARG A 71 14.58 -3.60 8.19
CA ARG A 71 15.64 -4.18 7.35
C ARG A 71 15.35 -3.98 5.86
N ALA A 72 14.10 -4.14 5.45
CA ALA A 72 13.65 -3.89 4.07
C ALA A 72 13.90 -2.44 3.67
N ALA A 73 13.53 -1.46 4.51
CA ALA A 73 13.84 -0.06 4.27
C ALA A 73 15.34 0.18 4.08
N SER A 74 16.17 -0.37 4.98
CA SER A 74 17.63 -0.24 4.87
C SER A 74 18.19 -0.86 3.58
N LYS A 75 17.71 -2.04 3.18
CA LYS A 75 18.16 -2.73 1.96
C LYS A 75 17.72 -2.05 0.67
N THR A 76 16.60 -1.34 0.70
CA THR A 76 15.99 -0.71 -0.47
C THR A 76 16.04 0.81 -0.45
N VAL A 77 16.83 1.39 0.46
CA VAL A 77 16.91 2.84 0.69
C VAL A 77 17.22 3.63 -0.59
N HIS A 78 18.05 3.09 -1.48
CA HIS A 78 18.42 3.71 -2.76
C HIS A 78 17.30 3.64 -3.83
N ILE A 79 16.26 2.83 -3.59
CA ILE A 79 15.12 2.65 -4.50
C ILE A 79 13.87 3.32 -3.92
N TRP A 80 13.59 3.07 -2.64
CA TRP A 80 12.33 3.44 -2.00
C TRP A 80 12.49 4.41 -0.83
N GLY A 81 13.73 4.75 -0.40
CA GLY A 81 13.94 5.48 0.86
C GLY A 81 13.33 4.73 2.05
N ALA A 82 12.59 5.42 2.90
CA ALA A 82 11.78 4.81 3.97
C ALA A 82 10.61 3.97 3.42
N GLY A 83 10.25 4.12 2.15
CA GLY A 83 9.14 3.41 1.50
C GLY A 83 9.26 1.88 1.52
N GLY A 84 10.47 1.33 1.72
CA GLY A 84 10.63 -0.10 1.95
C GLY A 84 9.93 -0.59 3.22
N TYR A 85 9.91 0.21 4.28
CA TYR A 85 9.12 -0.02 5.49
C TYR A 85 7.62 0.03 5.18
N THR A 86 7.18 1.11 4.54
CA THR A 86 5.78 1.34 4.19
C THR A 86 5.23 0.21 3.33
N TRP A 87 5.93 -0.21 2.30
CA TRP A 87 5.49 -1.34 1.48
C TRP A 87 5.41 -2.65 2.26
N THR A 88 6.35 -2.90 3.19
CA THR A 88 6.32 -4.11 4.02
C THR A 88 5.12 -4.11 4.97
N MET A 89 4.79 -2.98 5.56
CA MET A 89 3.67 -2.83 6.50
C MET A 89 2.31 -2.68 5.80
N PHE A 90 2.27 -2.35 4.51
CA PHE A 90 1.09 -1.93 3.76
C PHE A 90 -0.11 -2.89 3.90
N ASP A 91 0.06 -4.16 3.54
CA ASP A 91 -1.03 -5.13 3.66
C ASP A 91 -1.20 -5.60 5.11
N ALA A 92 -0.12 -5.68 5.89
CA ALA A 92 -0.15 -6.15 7.27
C ALA A 92 -1.08 -5.30 8.14
N ILE A 93 -0.96 -3.97 8.09
CA ILE A 93 -1.78 -3.06 8.91
C ILE A 93 -3.24 -2.95 8.46
N SER A 94 -3.52 -3.26 7.20
CA SER A 94 -4.91 -3.32 6.72
C SER A 94 -5.63 -4.60 7.13
N LEU A 95 -4.87 -5.69 7.28
CA LEU A 95 -5.38 -7.03 7.54
C LEU A 95 -5.37 -7.43 9.02
N ASP A 96 -4.60 -6.73 9.86
CA ASP A 96 -4.41 -7.06 11.27
C ASP A 96 -4.36 -5.77 12.12
N ALA A 97 -5.37 -5.61 12.97
CA ALA A 97 -5.50 -4.43 13.82
C ALA A 97 -4.39 -4.32 14.86
N ASN A 98 -3.86 -5.45 15.38
CA ASN A 98 -2.74 -5.41 16.31
C ASN A 98 -1.42 -5.00 15.63
N ALA A 99 -1.21 -5.39 14.36
CA ALA A 99 -0.09 -4.89 13.58
C ALA A 99 -0.24 -3.37 13.34
N CYS A 100 -1.45 -2.91 13.05
CA CYS A 100 -1.76 -1.49 12.88
C CYS A 100 -1.50 -0.69 14.17
N ALA A 101 -1.99 -1.14 15.31
CA ALA A 101 -1.82 -0.45 16.59
C ALA A 101 -0.35 -0.28 17.04
N ARG A 102 0.56 -1.10 16.52
CA ARG A 102 2.00 -1.09 16.84
C ARG A 102 2.87 -0.35 15.83
N LEU A 103 2.25 0.21 14.79
CA LEU A 103 2.96 0.83 13.68
C LEU A 103 3.73 2.08 14.12
N ASP A 104 4.96 2.23 13.64
CA ASP A 104 5.65 3.51 13.64
C ASP A 104 5.05 4.42 12.55
N VAL A 105 4.08 5.23 12.96
CA VAL A 105 3.27 6.06 12.05
C VAL A 105 4.13 7.09 11.35
N GLU A 106 5.07 7.72 12.06
CA GLU A 106 5.96 8.75 11.51
C GLU A 106 6.81 8.14 10.38
N PHE A 107 7.49 7.03 10.67
CA PHE A 107 8.32 6.36 9.67
C PHE A 107 7.51 5.79 8.50
N PHE A 108 6.28 5.36 8.73
CA PHE A 108 5.36 4.93 7.67
C PHE A 108 4.97 6.10 6.76
N CYS A 109 4.66 7.26 7.31
CA CYS A 109 4.30 8.46 6.56
C CYS A 109 5.50 9.03 5.79
N ASP A 110 6.70 9.02 6.36
CA ASP A 110 7.94 9.34 5.66
C ASP A 110 8.13 8.45 4.44
N GLY A 111 7.83 7.15 4.61
CA GLY A 111 7.88 6.19 3.52
C GLY A 111 6.84 6.43 2.43
N LEU A 112 5.63 6.90 2.76
CA LEU A 112 4.66 7.34 1.74
C LEU A 112 5.23 8.47 0.87
N ALA A 113 5.86 9.48 1.51
CA ALA A 113 6.47 10.60 0.82
C ALA A 113 7.66 10.16 -0.05
N ASP A 114 8.49 9.26 0.46
CA ASP A 114 9.61 8.70 -0.30
C ASP A 114 9.16 7.88 -1.51
N ILE A 115 8.12 7.07 -1.36
CA ILE A 115 7.55 6.30 -2.48
C ILE A 115 7.11 7.24 -3.60
N VAL A 116 6.36 8.29 -3.31
CA VAL A 116 5.90 9.25 -4.33
C VAL A 116 7.07 10.00 -4.96
N ARG A 117 8.10 10.34 -4.17
CA ARG A 117 9.30 11.00 -4.68
C ARG A 117 10.09 10.14 -5.68
N HIS A 118 10.19 8.83 -5.41
CA HIS A 118 10.96 7.90 -6.23
C HIS A 118 10.13 7.27 -7.36
N CYS A 119 8.80 7.18 -7.18
CA CYS A 119 7.89 6.55 -8.12
C CYS A 119 6.60 7.39 -8.28
N PRO A 120 6.69 8.57 -8.95
CA PRO A 120 5.57 9.51 -9.05
C PRO A 120 4.52 9.14 -10.10
N ASP A 121 4.54 7.91 -10.61
CA ASP A 121 3.54 7.47 -11.58
C ASP A 121 2.12 7.46 -10.98
N GLN A 122 1.12 7.76 -11.83
CA GLN A 122 -0.23 7.96 -11.37
C GLN A 122 -0.91 6.69 -10.84
N ASN A 123 -0.44 5.51 -11.23
CA ASN A 123 -0.95 4.27 -10.64
C ASN A 123 -0.51 4.15 -9.17
N THR A 124 0.75 4.46 -8.86
CA THR A 124 1.29 4.48 -7.49
C THR A 124 0.62 5.57 -6.66
N VAL A 125 0.50 6.79 -7.17
CA VAL A 125 -0.18 7.90 -6.46
C VAL A 125 -1.63 7.53 -6.13
N ASN A 126 -2.40 7.03 -7.11
CA ASN A 126 -3.77 6.57 -6.87
C ASN A 126 -3.85 5.40 -5.89
N LEU A 127 -2.87 4.47 -5.94
CA LEU A 127 -2.82 3.35 -5.00
C LEU A 127 -2.67 3.84 -3.56
N LEU A 128 -1.73 4.75 -3.30
CA LEU A 128 -1.49 5.29 -1.96
C LEU A 128 -2.64 6.17 -1.49
N ALA A 129 -3.15 7.08 -2.35
CA ALA A 129 -4.28 7.94 -2.01
C ALA A 129 -5.55 7.12 -1.69
N ALA A 130 -5.89 6.14 -2.54
CA ALA A 130 -7.04 5.28 -2.32
C ALA A 130 -6.89 4.37 -1.09
N TYR A 131 -5.68 3.90 -0.81
CA TYR A 131 -5.38 3.12 0.38
C TYR A 131 -5.61 3.94 1.65
N CYS A 132 -5.05 5.13 1.74
CA CYS A 132 -5.24 6.03 2.88
C CYS A 132 -6.71 6.44 3.03
N ALA A 133 -7.37 6.85 1.94
CA ALA A 133 -8.75 7.34 1.97
C ALA A 133 -9.79 6.25 2.23
N SER A 134 -9.67 5.11 1.56
CA SER A 134 -10.74 4.10 1.50
C SER A 134 -10.41 2.84 2.30
N THR A 135 -9.17 2.32 2.22
CA THR A 135 -8.82 1.08 2.93
C THR A 135 -8.65 1.33 4.43
N LEU A 136 -7.96 2.40 4.81
CA LEU A 136 -7.72 2.74 6.20
C LEU A 136 -8.78 3.68 6.77
N GLY A 137 -9.26 4.65 5.97
CA GLY A 137 -10.17 5.69 6.44
C GLY A 137 -11.64 5.31 6.51
N ALA A 138 -12.10 4.22 5.84
CA ALA A 138 -13.52 3.96 5.67
C ALA A 138 -14.17 3.07 6.74
N SER A 139 -13.41 2.37 7.58
CA SER A 139 -13.98 1.42 8.55
C SER A 139 -13.19 1.34 9.85
N SER A 140 -13.92 1.27 10.98
CA SER A 140 -13.34 0.95 12.28
C SER A 140 -12.92 -0.50 12.34
N THR A 141 -11.83 -0.77 13.06
CA THR A 141 -11.34 -2.12 13.38
C THR A 141 -12.01 -2.67 14.63
N GLY A 142 -12.63 -1.81 15.43
CA GLY A 142 -13.13 -2.12 16.77
C GLY A 142 -12.04 -2.09 17.86
N GLN A 143 -10.85 -1.59 17.54
CA GLN A 143 -9.73 -1.35 18.48
C GLN A 143 -9.31 0.11 18.41
N ASP A 144 -9.44 0.84 19.50
CA ASP A 144 -9.23 2.29 19.55
C ASP A 144 -7.81 2.71 19.11
N GLU A 145 -6.78 1.97 19.52
CA GLU A 145 -5.39 2.24 19.13
C GLU A 145 -5.18 2.07 17.64
N ALA A 146 -5.71 1.01 17.05
CA ALA A 146 -5.60 0.78 15.61
C ALA A 146 -6.40 1.82 14.81
N ASP A 147 -7.59 2.19 15.28
CA ASP A 147 -8.41 3.20 14.63
C ASP A 147 -7.77 4.59 14.72
N PHE A 148 -7.10 4.91 15.83
CA PHE A 148 -6.32 6.15 15.97
C PHE A 148 -5.14 6.19 14.97
N VAL A 149 -4.38 5.11 14.86
CA VAL A 149 -3.28 4.98 13.89
C VAL A 149 -3.80 5.11 12.46
N ARG A 150 -4.90 4.43 12.12
CA ARG A 150 -5.55 4.54 10.80
C ARG A 150 -5.98 5.96 10.48
N ALA A 151 -6.54 6.68 11.44
CA ALA A 151 -6.94 8.07 11.27
C ALA A 151 -5.73 8.97 10.93
N GLN A 152 -4.60 8.77 11.62
CA GLN A 152 -3.37 9.52 11.34
C GLN A 152 -2.85 9.25 9.91
N ILE A 153 -2.80 7.99 9.47
CA ILE A 153 -2.34 7.65 8.13
C ILE A 153 -3.32 8.12 7.06
N SER A 154 -4.63 8.03 7.33
CA SER A 154 -5.66 8.44 6.36
C SER A 154 -5.60 9.93 6.02
N ALA A 155 -5.08 10.76 6.92
CA ALA A 155 -4.83 12.18 6.66
C ALA A 155 -3.84 12.41 5.50
N ALA A 156 -2.96 11.44 5.23
CA ALA A 156 -2.04 11.54 4.09
C ALA A 156 -2.76 11.55 2.73
N ALA A 157 -4.01 11.06 2.65
CA ALA A 157 -4.78 11.10 1.42
C ALA A 157 -4.97 12.53 0.88
N GLU A 158 -5.01 13.53 1.77
CA GLU A 158 -5.17 14.93 1.38
C GLU A 158 -4.01 15.42 0.51
N TRP A 159 -2.77 15.35 1.01
CA TRP A 159 -1.61 15.83 0.27
C TRP A 159 -1.30 14.94 -0.94
N LEU A 160 -1.52 13.62 -0.84
CA LEU A 160 -1.38 12.71 -1.99
C LEU A 160 -2.28 13.13 -3.15
N VAL A 161 -3.50 13.56 -2.86
CA VAL A 161 -4.45 14.03 -3.88
C VAL A 161 -4.11 15.44 -4.34
N LYS A 162 -3.92 16.38 -3.41
CA LYS A 162 -3.74 17.80 -3.76
C LYS A 162 -2.46 18.05 -4.52
N ASP A 163 -1.37 17.41 -4.11
CA ASP A 163 -0.03 17.74 -4.58
C ASP A 163 0.48 16.80 -5.68
N HIS A 164 -0.08 15.58 -5.78
CA HIS A 164 0.50 14.55 -6.64
C HIS A 164 -0.47 13.87 -7.61
N MET A 165 -1.78 13.86 -7.32
CA MET A 165 -2.73 13.20 -8.20
C MET A 165 -3.09 14.10 -9.40
N THR A 166 -2.86 13.62 -10.62
CA THR A 166 -3.16 14.33 -11.86
C THR A 166 -4.29 13.68 -12.67
N GLU A 167 -4.57 12.42 -12.41
CA GLU A 167 -5.65 11.67 -13.04
C GLU A 167 -6.22 10.64 -12.06
N LEU A 168 -7.44 10.18 -12.34
CA LEU A 168 -8.14 9.20 -11.52
C LEU A 168 -8.06 7.80 -12.14
N HIS A 169 -7.62 6.81 -11.35
CA HIS A 169 -7.60 5.40 -11.72
C HIS A 169 -8.75 4.62 -11.05
N PRO A 170 -9.95 4.56 -11.66
CA PRO A 170 -11.15 4.02 -11.00
C PRO A 170 -11.01 2.57 -10.53
N MET A 171 -10.24 1.74 -11.23
CA MET A 171 -10.01 0.35 -10.83
C MET A 171 -9.24 0.26 -9.51
N VAL A 172 -8.25 1.13 -9.31
CA VAL A 172 -7.45 1.18 -8.07
C VAL A 172 -8.34 1.55 -6.89
N TRP A 173 -9.18 2.57 -7.03
CA TRP A 173 -10.12 2.99 -6.01
C TRP A 173 -11.16 1.92 -5.69
N ALA A 174 -11.64 1.19 -6.71
CA ALA A 174 -12.55 0.06 -6.51
C ALA A 174 -11.91 -1.08 -5.71
N HIS A 175 -10.64 -1.39 -5.92
CA HIS A 175 -9.90 -2.36 -5.13
C HIS A 175 -9.63 -1.86 -3.71
N ALA A 176 -9.28 -0.59 -3.53
CA ALA A 176 -9.07 0.02 -2.23
C ALA A 176 -10.32 -0.04 -1.34
N ALA A 177 -11.50 0.25 -1.90
CA ALA A 177 -12.79 0.13 -1.20
C ALA A 177 -13.14 -1.32 -0.77
N ARG A 178 -12.39 -2.30 -1.25
CA ARG A 178 -12.48 -3.73 -0.87
C ARG A 178 -11.24 -4.21 -0.10
N GLY A 179 -10.43 -3.29 0.43
CA GLY A 179 -9.23 -3.61 1.19
C GLY A 179 -8.14 -4.30 0.38
N PHE A 180 -8.11 -4.12 -0.95
CA PHE A 180 -7.20 -4.81 -1.86
C PHE A 180 -7.23 -6.34 -1.74
N ASP A 181 -8.42 -6.90 -1.48
CA ASP A 181 -8.62 -8.34 -1.36
C ASP A 181 -8.17 -9.08 -2.63
N ASN A 182 -7.13 -9.91 -2.50
CA ASN A 182 -6.58 -10.71 -3.58
C ASN A 182 -7.52 -11.86 -4.01
N ALA A 183 -8.48 -12.24 -3.20
CA ALA A 183 -9.47 -13.27 -3.51
C ALA A 183 -10.69 -12.69 -4.26
N LEU A 184 -10.78 -11.37 -4.42
CA LEU A 184 -11.90 -10.70 -5.05
C LEU A 184 -12.05 -11.09 -6.52
N LYS A 185 -13.22 -11.66 -6.84
CA LYS A 185 -13.58 -12.01 -8.23
C LYS A 185 -14.39 -10.88 -8.86
N VAL A 186 -13.75 -10.11 -9.73
CA VAL A 186 -14.41 -9.03 -10.48
C VAL A 186 -15.21 -9.62 -11.65
N ARG A 187 -16.53 -9.75 -11.50
CA ARG A 187 -17.41 -10.30 -12.55
C ARG A 187 -17.60 -9.35 -13.73
N CYS A 188 -17.64 -8.04 -13.49
CA CYS A 188 -17.83 -7.02 -14.50
C CYS A 188 -16.88 -5.84 -14.27
N PRO A 189 -15.74 -5.76 -14.99
CA PRO A 189 -14.75 -4.68 -14.82
C PRO A 189 -15.34 -3.29 -14.99
N LYS A 190 -16.27 -3.10 -15.93
CA LYS A 190 -16.92 -1.78 -16.18
C LYS A 190 -17.73 -1.32 -14.95
N ARG A 191 -18.54 -2.19 -14.37
CA ARG A 191 -19.31 -1.89 -13.15
C ARG A 191 -18.41 -1.66 -11.95
N PHE A 192 -17.38 -2.45 -11.84
CA PHE A 192 -16.42 -2.34 -10.74
C PHE A 192 -15.67 -1.00 -10.81
N ALA A 193 -15.14 -0.62 -11.97
CA ALA A 193 -14.53 0.68 -12.18
C ALA A 193 -15.50 1.84 -11.95
N ALA A 194 -16.76 1.73 -12.37
CA ALA A 194 -17.77 2.76 -12.13
C ALA A 194 -18.03 2.96 -10.63
N ALA A 195 -18.07 1.89 -9.84
CA ALA A 195 -18.17 1.97 -8.38
C ALA A 195 -16.96 2.68 -7.77
N GLY A 196 -15.73 2.28 -8.16
CA GLY A 196 -14.51 2.93 -7.68
C GLY A 196 -14.43 4.41 -8.06
N ARG A 197 -14.90 4.77 -9.26
CA ARG A 197 -15.02 6.19 -9.64
C ARG A 197 -16.00 6.95 -8.72
N ALA A 198 -17.14 6.35 -8.41
CA ALA A 198 -18.13 6.98 -7.52
C ALA A 198 -17.58 7.17 -6.10
N ASP A 199 -16.85 6.16 -5.57
CA ASP A 199 -16.22 6.25 -4.25
C ASP A 199 -15.14 7.33 -4.22
N ALA A 200 -14.28 7.39 -5.23
CA ALA A 200 -13.26 8.43 -5.36
C ALA A 200 -13.87 9.83 -5.45
N LEU A 201 -14.87 10.02 -6.31
CA LEU A 201 -15.53 11.32 -6.45
C LEU A 201 -16.22 11.78 -5.16
N ARG A 202 -16.77 10.85 -4.37
CA ARG A 202 -17.33 11.17 -3.05
C ARG A 202 -16.25 11.63 -2.07
N PHE A 203 -15.11 10.95 -2.04
CA PHE A 203 -13.96 11.38 -1.24
C PHE A 203 -13.46 12.76 -1.69
N LEU A 204 -13.25 12.97 -2.99
CA LEU A 204 -12.80 14.25 -3.54
C LEU A 204 -13.79 15.39 -3.26
N ALA A 205 -15.09 15.14 -3.36
CA ALA A 205 -16.12 16.13 -3.03
C ALA A 205 -16.06 16.55 -1.55
N ASN A 206 -15.79 15.61 -0.64
CA ASN A 206 -15.60 15.92 0.77
C ASN A 206 -14.27 16.69 1.01
N LEU A 207 -13.19 16.28 0.34
CA LEU A 207 -11.88 16.91 0.47
C LEU A 207 -11.89 18.38 0.01
N PHE A 208 -12.62 18.68 -1.07
CA PHE A 208 -12.74 20.02 -1.65
C PHE A 208 -14.09 20.70 -1.33
N GLN A 209 -14.72 20.32 -0.23
CA GLN A 209 -16.07 20.82 0.12
C GLN A 209 -16.13 22.34 0.21
N SER A 210 -15.12 22.98 0.77
CA SER A 210 -15.05 24.43 0.94
C SER A 210 -15.00 25.16 -0.41
N GLU A 211 -14.17 24.68 -1.31
CA GLU A 211 -13.97 25.22 -2.64
C GLU A 211 -15.23 25.06 -3.51
N LEU A 212 -15.81 23.86 -3.46
CA LEU A 212 -17.06 23.58 -4.18
C LEU A 212 -18.24 24.40 -3.65
N ALA A 213 -18.33 24.60 -2.33
CA ALA A 213 -19.36 25.43 -1.72
C ALA A 213 -19.20 26.93 -2.07
N ALA A 214 -17.97 27.39 -2.30
CA ALA A 214 -17.68 28.73 -2.81
C ALA A 214 -17.97 28.91 -4.30
N GLY A 215 -18.44 27.87 -5.00
CA GLY A 215 -18.75 27.91 -6.43
C GLY A 215 -17.53 27.68 -7.33
N HIS A 216 -16.39 27.25 -6.77
CA HIS A 216 -15.20 26.93 -7.55
C HIS A 216 -15.29 25.53 -8.18
N GLN A 217 -14.54 25.34 -9.27
CA GLN A 217 -14.30 24.03 -9.87
C GLN A 217 -12.92 23.53 -9.47
N VAL A 218 -12.79 22.23 -9.25
CA VAL A 218 -11.50 21.56 -9.03
C VAL A 218 -11.15 20.76 -10.26
N VAL A 219 -10.04 21.11 -10.90
CA VAL A 219 -9.56 20.49 -12.15
C VAL A 219 -8.21 19.83 -11.87
N PHE A 220 -8.09 18.56 -12.21
CA PHE A 220 -6.82 17.85 -12.15
C PHE A 220 -6.03 18.10 -13.43
N THR A 221 -4.82 18.64 -13.27
CA THR A 221 -3.90 18.96 -14.37
C THR A 221 -2.60 18.17 -14.18
N GLY A 222 -1.68 18.30 -15.14
CA GLY A 222 -0.33 17.74 -14.98
C GLY A 222 0.47 18.28 -13.79
N LYS A 223 -0.06 19.28 -13.07
CA LYS A 223 0.56 19.88 -11.87
C LYS A 223 -0.17 19.53 -10.56
N GLY A 224 -1.18 18.66 -10.62
CA GLY A 224 -2.04 18.33 -9.48
C GLY A 224 -3.41 19.01 -9.55
N ALA A 225 -4.08 19.13 -8.40
CA ALA A 225 -5.40 19.75 -8.29
C ALA A 225 -5.30 21.28 -8.35
N GLU A 226 -5.98 21.90 -9.29
CA GLU A 226 -6.09 23.35 -9.47
C GLU A 226 -7.51 23.82 -9.19
N ILE A 227 -7.66 24.91 -8.41
CA ILE A 227 -8.95 25.52 -8.11
C ILE A 227 -9.18 26.64 -9.10
N GLN A 228 -10.30 26.55 -9.85
CA GLN A 228 -10.70 27.53 -10.84
C GLN A 228 -12.00 28.21 -10.42
N THR A 229 -12.06 29.54 -10.54
CA THR A 229 -13.31 30.28 -10.39
C THR A 229 -14.23 29.94 -11.57
N ALA A 230 -15.47 29.60 -11.27
CA ALA A 230 -16.48 29.32 -12.29
C ALA A 230 -16.89 30.61 -13.04
#